data_e507fde8c91d72f6e082ca6667131d34
#
_entry.id   e507fde8c91d72f6e082ca6667131d34
#
_cell.length_a   1.000
_cell.length_b   1.000
_cell.length_c   1.000
_cell.angle_alpha   90.00
_cell.angle_beta   90.00
_cell.angle_gamma   90.00
#
_symmetry.space_group_name_H-M   'P 1'
#
loop_
_entity.id
_entity.type
_entity.pdbx_description
1 polymer ?
#
loop_
_entity_poly.entity_id
_entity_poly.type
_entity_poly.pdbx_seq_one_letter_code
_entity_poly.pdbx_strand_id
1 'polypeptide(L)'
;MKNQILLLRIAGYISLLFVVFHLFFYPMFNWENALNGLSSMNRAIFLTYHAICILMLLFMGIIPIFQTKSLLGSSLKYGILSLFLLFYLIRIVAEFTLFGISSSSPAILIMCLVPMIFYSIPLFSKQTIK
;
A
#
# COMPACT_ATOMS: atom_id res chain seq x y z
N MET A 1 0.09 10.89 21.09
CA MET A 1 -0.85 11.31 20.02
C MET A 1 -0.19 12.10 18.88
N LYS A 2 0.59 13.16 19.14
CA LYS A 2 1.27 13.93 18.07
C LYS A 2 2.15 13.04 17.16
N ASN A 3 2.99 12.19 17.73
CA ASN A 3 3.86 11.30 16.97
C ASN A 3 3.09 10.28 16.10
N GLN A 4 1.95 9.76 16.61
CA GLN A 4 1.12 8.83 15.84
C GLN A 4 0.48 9.52 14.62
N ILE A 5 0.03 10.77 14.81
CA ILE A 5 -0.51 11.59 13.71
C ILE A 5 0.57 11.80 12.65
N LEU A 6 1.79 12.14 13.07
CA LEU A 6 2.91 12.35 12.14
C LEU A 6 3.23 11.07 11.37
N LEU A 7 3.37 9.92 12.06
CA LEU A 7 3.68 8.64 11.42
C LEU A 7 2.62 8.23 10.41
N LEU A 8 1.33 8.34 10.76
CA LEU A 8 0.25 8.03 9.84
C LEU A 8 0.26 8.93 8.60
N ARG A 9 0.50 10.21 8.77
CA ARG A 9 0.60 11.14 7.62
C ARG A 9 1.78 10.81 6.72
N ILE A 10 2.96 10.51 7.29
CA ILE A 10 4.13 10.09 6.51
C ILE A 10 3.81 8.81 5.73
N ALA A 11 3.22 7.80 6.38
CA ALA A 11 2.79 6.57 5.69
C ALA A 11 1.78 6.87 4.57
N GLY A 12 0.84 7.78 4.81
CA GLY A 12 -0.11 8.23 3.80
C GLY A 12 0.57 8.88 2.59
N TYR A 13 1.54 9.77 2.81
CA TYR A 13 2.32 10.37 1.70
C TYR A 13 3.13 9.34 0.93
N ILE A 14 3.72 8.36 1.61
CA ILE A 14 4.41 7.24 0.95
C ILE A 14 3.44 6.44 0.08
N SER A 15 2.23 6.16 0.57
CA SER A 15 1.19 5.47 -0.22
C SER A 15 0.77 6.27 -1.46
N LEU A 16 0.65 7.61 -1.36
CA LEU A 16 0.38 8.46 -2.52
C LEU A 16 1.55 8.47 -3.53
N LEU A 17 2.79 8.45 -3.03
CA LEU A 17 3.96 8.30 -3.90
C LEU A 17 3.89 6.98 -4.69
N PHE A 18 3.43 5.90 -4.05
CA PHE A 18 3.23 4.62 -4.74
C PHE A 18 2.10 4.67 -5.77
N VAL A 19 1.04 5.45 -5.56
CA VAL A 19 0.04 5.71 -6.59
C VAL A 19 0.70 6.27 -7.84
N VAL A 20 1.50 7.34 -7.67
CA VAL A 20 2.22 7.95 -8.79
C VAL A 20 3.13 6.92 -9.48
N PHE A 21 3.88 6.15 -8.71
CA PHE A 21 4.74 5.09 -9.23
C PHE A 21 3.96 4.05 -10.04
N HIS A 22 2.81 3.57 -9.54
CA HIS A 22 1.98 2.58 -10.24
C HIS A 22 1.35 3.13 -11.53
N LEU A 23 1.05 4.42 -11.61
CA LEU A 23 0.57 5.03 -12.86
C LEU A 23 1.60 4.96 -13.99
N PHE A 24 2.89 4.88 -13.65
CA PHE A 24 3.96 4.72 -14.63
C PHE A 24 4.30 3.27 -14.98
N PHE A 25 3.64 2.26 -14.37
CA PHE A 25 3.94 0.85 -14.65
C PHE A 25 3.70 0.49 -16.11
N TYR A 26 2.66 1.02 -16.72
CA TYR A 26 2.32 0.71 -18.12
C TYR A 26 3.48 1.01 -19.08
N PRO A 27 4.03 2.23 -19.13
CA PRO A 27 5.21 2.51 -19.96
C PRO A 27 6.50 1.90 -19.40
N MET A 28 6.70 1.87 -18.08
CA MET A 28 7.93 1.43 -17.43
C MET A 28 8.22 -0.06 -17.68
N PHE A 29 7.20 -0.89 -17.63
CA PHE A 29 7.30 -2.33 -17.84
C PHE A 29 6.90 -2.77 -19.25
N ASN A 30 6.74 -1.81 -20.17
CA ASN A 30 6.32 -2.09 -21.56
C ASN A 30 5.08 -3.01 -21.63
N TRP A 31 4.08 -2.71 -20.82
CA TRP A 31 2.88 -3.56 -20.69
C TRP A 31 2.07 -3.64 -21.99
N GLU A 32 2.21 -2.67 -22.89
CA GLU A 32 1.61 -2.77 -24.21
C GLU A 32 2.02 -4.06 -24.91
N ASN A 33 3.31 -4.36 -24.92
CA ASN A 33 3.83 -5.58 -25.55
C ASN A 33 3.72 -6.81 -24.63
N ALA A 34 4.03 -6.66 -23.34
CA ALA A 34 4.02 -7.77 -22.39
C ALA A 34 2.65 -8.41 -22.22
N LEU A 35 1.57 -7.61 -22.28
CA LEU A 35 0.20 -8.11 -22.13
C LEU A 35 -0.40 -8.64 -23.43
N ASN A 36 0.23 -8.43 -24.59
CA ASN A 36 -0.26 -8.96 -25.87
C ASN A 36 -0.20 -10.49 -25.96
N GLY A 37 0.68 -11.14 -25.16
CA GLY A 37 0.75 -12.60 -25.06
C GLY A 37 -0.36 -13.23 -24.21
N LEU A 38 -1.14 -12.43 -23.49
CA LEU A 38 -2.25 -12.90 -22.68
C LEU A 38 -3.54 -12.98 -23.48
N SER A 39 -4.44 -13.93 -23.13
CA SER A 39 -5.81 -13.90 -23.62
C SER A 39 -6.49 -12.57 -23.22
N SER A 40 -7.49 -12.15 -24.02
CA SER A 40 -8.24 -10.91 -23.73
C SER A 40 -8.82 -10.87 -22.32
N MET A 41 -9.28 -12.01 -21.82
CA MET A 41 -9.81 -12.15 -20.46
C MET A 41 -8.72 -11.96 -19.41
N ASN A 42 -7.57 -12.64 -19.54
CA ASN A 42 -6.47 -12.50 -18.58
C ASN A 42 -5.89 -11.09 -18.56
N ARG A 43 -5.79 -10.45 -19.71
CA ARG A 43 -5.41 -9.05 -19.82
C ARG A 43 -6.39 -8.13 -19.10
N ALA A 44 -7.69 -8.32 -19.27
CA ALA A 44 -8.73 -7.53 -18.60
C ALA A 44 -8.66 -7.71 -17.07
N ILE A 45 -8.53 -8.95 -16.60
CA ILE A 45 -8.36 -9.26 -15.18
C ILE A 45 -7.13 -8.56 -14.61
N PHE A 46 -5.98 -8.67 -15.28
CA PHE A 46 -4.73 -8.04 -14.83
C PHE A 46 -4.86 -6.53 -14.69
N LEU A 47 -5.39 -5.85 -15.71
CA LEU A 47 -5.58 -4.39 -15.69
C LEU A 47 -6.59 -3.96 -14.62
N THR A 48 -7.65 -4.75 -14.39
CA THR A 48 -8.63 -4.49 -13.34
C THR A 48 -7.99 -4.59 -11.95
N TYR A 49 -7.20 -5.63 -11.67
CA TYR A 49 -6.50 -5.76 -10.39
C TYR A 49 -5.47 -4.65 -10.18
N HIS A 50 -4.79 -4.22 -11.25
CA HIS A 50 -3.89 -3.08 -11.16
C HIS A 50 -4.62 -1.78 -10.80
N ALA A 51 -5.77 -1.52 -11.40
CA ALA A 51 -6.62 -0.38 -11.06
C ALA A 51 -7.11 -0.44 -9.59
N ILE A 52 -7.51 -1.63 -9.11
CA ILE A 52 -7.89 -1.85 -7.70
C ILE A 52 -6.71 -1.59 -6.76
N CYS A 53 -5.50 -2.00 -7.14
CA CYS A 53 -4.28 -1.72 -6.38
C CYS A 53 -4.05 -0.19 -6.24
N ILE A 54 -4.16 0.56 -7.33
CA ILE A 54 -4.05 2.02 -7.31
C ILE A 54 -5.14 2.65 -6.41
N LEU A 55 -6.39 2.20 -6.53
CA LEU A 55 -7.48 2.69 -5.68
C LEU A 55 -7.23 2.41 -4.20
N MET A 56 -6.72 1.23 -3.87
CA MET A 56 -6.36 0.89 -2.49
C MET A 56 -5.24 1.78 -1.96
N LEU A 57 -4.18 2.01 -2.74
CA LEU A 57 -3.10 2.93 -2.38
C LEU A 57 -3.57 4.37 -2.19
N LEU A 58 -4.50 4.84 -3.03
CA LEU A 58 -5.16 6.14 -2.85
C LEU A 58 -5.90 6.21 -1.51
N PHE A 59 -6.68 5.19 -1.17
CA PHE A 59 -7.39 5.11 0.10
C PHE A 59 -6.40 5.11 1.28
N MET A 60 -5.33 4.32 1.19
CA MET A 60 -4.24 4.26 2.17
C MET A 60 -3.49 5.59 2.31
N GLY A 61 -3.48 6.42 1.28
CA GLY A 61 -2.90 7.76 1.33
C GLY A 61 -3.87 8.79 1.93
N ILE A 62 -5.07 8.88 1.38
CA ILE A 62 -6.04 9.95 1.70
C ILE A 62 -6.52 9.85 3.16
N ILE A 63 -6.90 8.66 3.63
CA ILE A 63 -7.45 8.50 4.97
C ILE A 63 -6.45 8.91 6.06
N PRO A 64 -5.19 8.43 6.06
CA PRO A 64 -4.20 8.83 7.06
C PRO A 64 -3.81 10.32 7.00
N ILE A 65 -3.88 10.96 5.84
CA ILE A 65 -3.53 12.37 5.72
C ILE A 65 -4.66 13.27 6.23
N PHE A 66 -5.87 13.06 5.76
CA PHE A 66 -6.99 13.98 5.99
C PHE A 66 -7.86 13.59 7.18
N GLN A 67 -7.98 12.29 7.49
CA GLN A 67 -8.86 11.76 8.53
C GLN A 67 -8.11 11.19 9.74
N THR A 68 -6.82 11.54 9.92
CA THR A 68 -5.97 10.95 10.96
C THR A 68 -6.58 11.02 12.36
N LYS A 69 -7.13 12.17 12.74
CA LYS A 69 -7.70 12.36 14.10
C LYS A 69 -8.94 11.50 14.29
N SER A 70 -9.85 11.49 13.31
CA SER A 70 -11.07 10.66 13.33
C SER A 70 -10.72 9.18 13.36
N LEU A 71 -9.74 8.77 12.56
CA LEU A 71 -9.24 7.39 12.52
C LEU A 71 -8.70 6.95 13.89
N LEU A 72 -7.82 7.76 14.50
CA LEU A 72 -7.22 7.43 15.80
C LEU A 72 -8.22 7.44 16.96
N GLY A 73 -9.27 8.25 16.86
CA GLY A 73 -10.35 8.32 17.87
C GLY A 73 -11.44 7.24 17.71
N SER A 74 -11.42 6.47 16.63
CA SER A 74 -12.45 5.47 16.31
C SER A 74 -11.97 4.05 16.58
N SER A 75 -12.90 3.15 16.95
CA SER A 75 -12.67 1.70 16.97
C SER A 75 -12.35 1.14 15.58
N LEU A 76 -12.78 1.80 14.51
CA LEU A 76 -12.47 1.44 13.12
C LEU A 76 -10.98 1.48 12.80
N LYS A 77 -10.16 2.18 13.61
CA LYS A 77 -8.71 2.22 13.39
C LYS A 77 -8.10 0.82 13.30
N TYR A 78 -8.56 -0.11 14.13
CA TYR A 78 -8.02 -1.47 14.14
C TYR A 78 -8.27 -2.19 12.83
N GLY A 79 -9.49 -2.13 12.30
CA GLY A 79 -9.83 -2.73 11.02
C GLY A 79 -9.09 -2.08 9.84
N ILE A 80 -9.12 -0.75 9.78
CA ILE A 80 -8.50 0.00 8.67
C ILE A 80 -6.98 -0.18 8.66
N LEU A 81 -6.30 0.00 9.80
CA LEU A 81 -4.85 -0.15 9.86
C LEU A 81 -4.41 -1.61 9.66
N SER A 82 -5.18 -2.59 10.13
CA SER A 82 -4.91 -4.00 9.83
C SER A 82 -5.03 -4.30 8.34
N LEU A 83 -6.01 -3.74 7.65
CA LEU A 83 -6.15 -3.86 6.20
C LEU A 83 -4.92 -3.27 5.47
N PHE A 84 -4.42 -2.12 5.92
CA PHE A 84 -3.23 -1.50 5.35
C PHE A 84 -1.98 -2.36 5.56
N LEU A 85 -1.81 -2.93 6.76
CA LEU A 85 -0.72 -3.86 7.05
C LEU A 85 -0.81 -5.11 6.17
N LEU A 86 -1.99 -5.68 6.03
CA LEU A 86 -2.22 -6.87 5.23
C LEU A 86 -1.91 -6.62 3.74
N PHE A 87 -2.26 -5.45 3.22
CA PHE A 87 -1.94 -5.07 1.84
C PHE A 87 -0.43 -5.11 1.56
N TYR A 88 0.39 -4.50 2.42
CA TYR A 88 1.85 -4.55 2.27
C TYR A 88 2.43 -5.93 2.55
N LEU A 89 1.86 -6.66 3.51
CA LEU A 89 2.29 -8.02 3.82
C LEU A 89 2.08 -8.96 2.61
N ILE A 90 0.92 -8.89 1.96
CA ILE A 90 0.64 -9.65 0.73
C ILE A 90 1.69 -9.34 -0.34
N ARG A 91 2.06 -8.05 -0.51
CA ARG A 91 3.09 -7.68 -1.49
C ARG A 91 4.46 -8.25 -1.14
N ILE A 92 4.83 -8.25 0.14
CA ILE A 92 6.08 -8.86 0.62
C ILE A 92 6.07 -10.37 0.36
N VAL A 93 5.00 -11.07 0.71
CA VAL A 93 4.87 -12.52 0.47
C VAL A 93 4.96 -12.81 -1.03
N ALA A 94 4.29 -12.05 -1.87
CA ALA A 94 4.33 -12.21 -3.31
C ALA A 94 5.75 -12.04 -3.88
N GLU A 95 6.59 -11.18 -3.30
CA GLU A 95 7.99 -11.01 -3.73
C GLU A 95 8.77 -12.33 -3.63
N PHE A 96 8.55 -13.09 -2.55
CA PHE A 96 9.24 -14.37 -2.34
C PHE A 96 8.61 -15.54 -3.09
N THR A 97 7.27 -15.53 -3.29
CA THR A 97 6.54 -16.70 -3.79
C THR A 97 6.25 -16.63 -5.29
N LEU A 98 6.04 -15.43 -5.83
CA LEU A 98 5.61 -15.23 -7.21
C LEU A 98 6.68 -14.60 -8.11
N PHE A 99 7.40 -13.60 -7.59
CA PHE A 99 8.41 -12.88 -8.38
C PHE A 99 9.81 -13.52 -8.27
N GLY A 100 10.09 -14.20 -7.18
CA GLY A 100 11.42 -14.68 -6.87
C GLY A 100 12.37 -13.57 -6.42
N ILE A 101 13.46 -13.95 -5.75
CA ILE A 101 14.45 -12.99 -5.25
C ILE A 101 15.30 -12.49 -6.42
N SER A 102 15.34 -11.18 -6.61
CA SER A 102 16.11 -10.48 -7.63
C SER A 102 16.96 -9.36 -7.02
N SER A 103 17.81 -8.72 -7.82
CA SER A 103 18.60 -7.57 -7.37
C SER A 103 17.75 -6.37 -6.95
N SER A 104 16.51 -6.25 -7.41
CA SER A 104 15.55 -5.21 -7.01
C SER A 104 14.76 -5.56 -5.75
N SER A 105 14.73 -6.81 -5.32
CA SER A 105 13.94 -7.26 -4.17
C SER A 105 14.23 -6.49 -2.87
N PRO A 106 15.50 -6.17 -2.51
CA PRO A 106 15.77 -5.38 -1.30
C PRO A 106 15.09 -4.01 -1.32
N ALA A 107 15.10 -3.33 -2.46
CA ALA A 107 14.43 -2.03 -2.59
C ALA A 107 12.91 -2.16 -2.42
N ILE A 108 12.29 -3.15 -3.05
CA ILE A 108 10.85 -3.42 -2.96
C ILE A 108 10.46 -3.76 -1.51
N LEU A 109 11.26 -4.59 -0.83
CA LEU A 109 11.02 -4.95 0.57
C LEU A 109 11.08 -3.72 1.48
N ILE A 110 12.08 -2.86 1.33
CA ILE A 110 12.19 -1.61 2.10
C ILE A 110 10.98 -0.72 1.84
N MET A 111 10.59 -0.56 0.57
CA MET A 111 9.42 0.23 0.17
C MET A 111 8.11 -0.27 0.81
N CYS A 112 7.97 -1.56 1.03
CA CYS A 112 6.80 -2.14 1.70
C CYS A 112 6.91 -2.11 3.22
N LEU A 113 8.09 -2.39 3.78
CA LEU A 113 8.30 -2.47 5.23
C LEU A 113 8.17 -1.11 5.92
N VAL A 114 8.67 -0.03 5.31
CA VAL A 114 8.63 1.31 5.92
C VAL A 114 7.20 1.76 6.21
N PRO A 115 6.26 1.83 5.25
CA PRO A 115 4.89 2.20 5.55
C PRO A 115 4.20 1.18 6.46
N MET A 116 4.51 -0.11 6.35
CA MET A 116 3.96 -1.14 7.22
C MET A 116 4.31 -0.87 8.70
N ILE A 117 5.57 -0.52 9.00
CA ILE A 117 6.00 -0.14 10.35
C ILE A 117 5.25 1.11 10.82
N PHE A 118 5.10 2.12 9.98
CA PHE A 118 4.43 3.37 10.36
C PHE A 118 2.93 3.19 10.61
N TYR A 119 2.26 2.26 9.93
CA TYR A 119 0.87 1.89 10.23
C TYR A 119 0.75 1.01 11.47
N SER A 120 1.74 0.15 11.77
CA SER A 120 1.70 -0.75 12.92
C SER A 120 1.79 -0.01 14.25
N ILE A 121 2.63 1.02 14.37
CA ILE A 121 2.83 1.75 15.62
C ILE A 121 1.51 2.32 16.18
N PRO A 122 0.69 3.05 15.41
CA PRO A 122 -0.61 3.53 15.89
C PRO A 122 -1.62 2.40 16.16
N LEU A 123 -1.53 1.29 15.43
CA LEU A 123 -2.41 0.13 15.62
C LEU A 123 -2.25 -0.46 17.03
N PHE A 124 -1.00 -0.69 17.46
CA PHE A 124 -0.71 -1.31 18.74
C PHE A 124 -0.63 -0.33 19.90
N SER A 125 -0.74 0.96 19.66
CA SER A 125 -0.71 1.94 20.74
C SER A 125 -2.07 2.03 21.45
N LYS A 126 -2.01 2.03 22.81
CA LYS A 126 -3.21 2.19 23.66
C LYS A 126 -3.90 3.52 23.34
N GLN A 127 -5.22 3.49 23.17
CA GLN A 127 -6.03 4.71 23.17
C GLN A 127 -5.98 5.34 24.56
N THR A 128 -5.37 6.50 24.67
CA THR A 128 -5.59 7.35 25.85
C THR A 128 -6.94 8.04 25.61
N ILE A 129 -8.01 7.40 26.07
CA ILE A 129 -9.34 8.04 26.11
C ILE A 129 -9.20 9.18 27.14
N LYS A 130 -9.22 10.41 26.67
CA LYS A 130 -9.49 11.60 27.47
C LYS A 130 -10.90 12.05 27.20
#